data_773d9062b2c09d6fa84cc7c91700c852
#
_entry.id   773d9062b2c09d6fa84cc7c91700c852
#
_cell.length_a   1.000
_cell.length_b   1.000
_cell.length_c   1.000
_cell.angle_alpha   90.00
_cell.angle_beta   90.00
_cell.angle_gamma   90.00
#
_symmetry.space_group_name_H-M   'P 1'
#
loop_
_entity.id
_entity.type
_entity.pdbx_description
1 polymer ?
#
loop_
_entity_poly.entity_id
_entity_poly.type
_entity_poly.pdbx_seq_one_letter_code
_entity_poly.pdbx_strand_id
1 'polypeptide(L)'
;VWGSGVDVAKAEAAFPGKTAAEVAATLEGVGFDAEKAQEFAATIGKCLSSTAATSVPPTTDEGENQYKITGLTAGYYLVLNSSVPTVDGDYTHYMMEVVGDVTATPKRGTLEHDKYIVNTEYTMPEGTEGVDYFKANEAPIGGKVNYSIPVTLPQNFADYETYYLKFEDTLTKGLTFDPASVKVMAGDQDVTKYFYKEPKAVNGLPTADTKIEVSISDLKGLNGHEDTDENGNARTITITATTPIVLFYSATLNENAVIGTEGNPNYVKFVHSNDTNNSGDVHTTHQENHDKTTP
;
A
#
# COMPACT_ATOMS: atom_id res chain seq x y z
N VAL A 1 -1.80 -23.57 28.43
CA VAL A 1 -1.93 -24.44 27.24
C VAL A 1 -2.11 -23.56 26.00
N TRP A 2 -1.66 -24.06 24.85
CA TRP A 2 -1.94 -23.41 23.57
C TRP A 2 -3.43 -23.46 23.26
N GLY A 3 -3.94 -22.40 22.66
CA GLY A 3 -5.33 -22.34 22.21
C GLY A 3 -5.62 -23.30 21.05
N SER A 4 -6.89 -23.66 20.84
CA SER A 4 -7.32 -24.63 19.84
C SER A 4 -7.04 -24.19 18.38
N GLY A 5 -6.83 -22.90 18.14
CA GLY A 5 -6.44 -22.37 16.82
C GLY A 5 -4.94 -22.40 16.53
N VAL A 6 -4.13 -22.91 17.45
CA VAL A 6 -2.67 -22.97 17.31
C VAL A 6 -2.21 -24.37 16.88
N ASP A 7 -1.35 -24.42 15.88
CA ASP A 7 -0.57 -25.61 15.55
C ASP A 7 0.57 -25.72 16.57
N VAL A 8 0.43 -26.67 17.50
CA VAL A 8 1.34 -26.83 18.64
C VAL A 8 2.77 -27.10 18.17
N ALA A 9 2.94 -27.89 17.12
CA ALA A 9 4.29 -28.23 16.61
C ALA A 9 5.00 -26.99 16.04
N LYS A 10 4.27 -26.14 15.34
CA LYS A 10 4.81 -24.85 14.83
C LYS A 10 5.12 -23.89 15.98
N ALA A 11 4.24 -23.81 16.97
CA ALA A 11 4.46 -22.96 18.14
C ALA A 11 5.67 -23.40 18.97
N GLU A 12 5.85 -24.70 19.19
CA GLU A 12 7.02 -25.26 19.88
C GLU A 12 8.32 -25.02 19.09
N ALA A 13 8.25 -25.04 17.75
CA ALA A 13 9.38 -24.71 16.90
C ALA A 13 9.73 -23.21 16.94
N ALA A 14 8.72 -22.35 17.01
CA ALA A 14 8.90 -20.89 17.10
C ALA A 14 9.38 -20.44 18.49
N PHE A 15 9.02 -21.17 19.55
CA PHE A 15 9.40 -20.88 20.94
C PHE A 15 10.07 -22.10 21.61
N PRO A 16 11.28 -22.48 21.17
CA PRO A 16 11.92 -23.72 21.60
C PRO A 16 12.15 -23.74 23.12
N GLY A 17 11.72 -24.83 23.74
CA GLY A 17 11.90 -25.06 25.17
C GLY A 17 10.96 -24.26 26.09
N LYS A 18 9.99 -23.55 25.55
CA LYS A 18 9.02 -22.79 26.35
C LYS A 18 7.62 -23.42 26.29
N THR A 19 6.96 -23.42 27.42
CA THR A 19 5.53 -23.73 27.51
C THR A 19 4.68 -22.55 27.07
N ALA A 20 3.42 -22.78 26.72
CA ALA A 20 2.47 -21.69 26.38
C ALA A 20 2.34 -20.64 27.50
N ALA A 21 2.43 -21.07 28.78
CA ALA A 21 2.38 -20.15 29.93
C ALA A 21 3.64 -19.28 30.02
N GLU A 22 4.81 -19.84 29.75
CA GLU A 22 6.08 -19.07 29.72
C GLU A 22 6.13 -18.11 28.55
N VAL A 23 5.54 -18.49 27.40
CA VAL A 23 5.39 -17.60 26.26
C VAL A 23 4.42 -16.46 26.59
N ALA A 24 3.27 -16.76 27.20
CA ALA A 24 2.32 -15.74 27.64
C ALA A 24 2.94 -14.78 28.67
N ALA A 25 3.77 -15.28 29.59
CA ALA A 25 4.47 -14.46 30.57
C ALA A 25 5.45 -13.45 29.92
N THR A 26 5.94 -13.72 28.71
CA THR A 26 6.79 -12.76 27.98
C THR A 26 5.99 -11.56 27.45
N LEU A 27 4.66 -11.65 27.39
CA LEU A 27 3.76 -10.57 26.99
C LEU A 27 3.31 -9.71 28.18
N GLU A 28 3.53 -10.19 29.42
CA GLU A 28 3.20 -9.43 30.61
C GLU A 28 4.05 -8.17 30.68
N GLY A 29 3.41 -7.02 30.71
CA GLY A 29 4.07 -5.70 30.67
C GLY A 29 4.47 -5.19 29.28
N VAL A 30 4.30 -5.98 28.23
CA VAL A 30 4.57 -5.56 26.83
C VAL A 30 3.41 -4.70 26.26
N GLY A 31 2.30 -4.59 26.96
CA GLY A 31 1.08 -3.93 26.47
C GLY A 31 1.22 -2.47 26.01
N PHE A 32 2.40 -1.87 26.18
CA PHE A 32 2.72 -0.54 25.66
C PHE A 32 3.88 -0.52 24.66
N ASP A 33 4.55 -1.65 24.44
CA ASP A 33 5.57 -1.80 23.40
C ASP A 33 4.89 -2.40 22.15
N ALA A 34 4.36 -1.50 21.33
CA ALA A 34 3.61 -1.87 20.12
C ALA A 34 4.45 -2.71 19.14
N GLU A 35 5.74 -2.45 19.05
CA GLU A 35 6.64 -3.14 18.14
C GLU A 35 6.81 -4.62 18.54
N LYS A 36 7.06 -4.90 19.80
CA LYS A 36 7.19 -6.28 20.29
C LYS A 36 5.87 -7.05 20.26
N ALA A 37 4.75 -6.39 20.58
CA ALA A 37 3.44 -7.01 20.50
C ALA A 37 3.11 -7.43 19.06
N GLN A 38 3.55 -6.65 18.10
CA GLN A 38 3.35 -6.87 16.69
C GLN A 38 4.26 -7.96 16.13
N GLU A 39 5.56 -7.94 16.47
CA GLU A 39 6.51 -9.03 16.18
C GLU A 39 6.01 -10.36 16.73
N PHE A 40 5.46 -10.33 17.92
CA PHE A 40 4.87 -11.54 18.54
C PHE A 40 3.62 -11.99 17.77
N ALA A 41 2.71 -11.08 17.40
CA ALA A 41 1.52 -11.39 16.61
C ALA A 41 1.88 -12.01 15.26
N ALA A 42 2.89 -11.47 14.58
CA ALA A 42 3.41 -12.00 13.32
C ALA A 42 3.99 -13.43 13.49
N THR A 43 4.71 -13.69 14.59
CA THR A 43 5.27 -15.00 14.89
C THR A 43 4.17 -16.04 15.17
N ILE A 44 3.19 -15.69 16.00
CA ILE A 44 2.05 -16.57 16.29
C ILE A 44 1.14 -16.76 15.08
N GLY A 45 1.00 -15.74 14.23
CA GLY A 45 0.26 -15.84 12.96
C GLY A 45 0.76 -16.95 12.05
N LYS A 46 2.06 -17.22 12.06
CA LYS A 46 2.69 -18.35 11.33
C LYS A 46 2.43 -19.71 11.98
N CYS A 47 1.96 -19.72 13.23
CA CYS A 47 1.69 -20.94 14.00
C CYS A 47 0.20 -21.33 14.02
N LEU A 48 -0.61 -20.80 13.12
CA LEU A 48 -2.03 -21.14 13.07
C LEU A 48 -2.26 -22.56 12.57
N SER A 49 -3.27 -23.23 13.14
CA SER A 49 -3.78 -24.49 12.63
C SER A 49 -4.70 -24.22 11.43
N SER A 50 -4.95 -25.25 10.62
CA SER A 50 -5.92 -25.18 9.53
C SER A 50 -7.38 -25.07 10.03
N THR A 51 -7.60 -25.22 11.33
CA THR A 51 -8.93 -25.14 11.96
C THR A 51 -8.95 -23.90 12.85
N ALA A 52 -9.78 -22.92 12.49
CA ALA A 52 -9.99 -21.73 13.30
C ALA A 52 -10.58 -22.10 14.67
N ALA A 53 -10.07 -21.50 15.74
CA ALA A 53 -10.56 -21.74 17.09
C ALA A 53 -12.01 -21.26 17.25
N THR A 54 -12.33 -20.10 16.73
CA THR A 54 -13.67 -19.49 16.77
C THR A 54 -13.78 -18.53 15.59
N SER A 55 -14.79 -18.70 14.76
CA SER A 55 -15.16 -17.71 13.74
C SER A 55 -16.41 -16.99 14.23
N VAL A 56 -16.35 -15.67 14.26
CA VAL A 56 -17.48 -14.84 14.67
C VAL A 56 -17.98 -14.11 13.45
N PRO A 57 -19.23 -14.37 13.03
CA PRO A 57 -19.85 -13.57 11.97
C PRO A 57 -20.03 -12.13 12.46
N PRO A 58 -20.05 -11.14 11.57
CA PRO A 58 -20.39 -9.78 11.95
C PRO A 58 -21.76 -9.77 12.64
N THR A 59 -21.80 -9.24 13.85
CA THR A 59 -23.08 -9.05 14.53
C THR A 59 -23.64 -7.70 14.10
N THR A 60 -24.87 -7.70 13.62
CA THR A 60 -25.57 -6.50 13.16
C THR A 60 -26.12 -5.65 14.33
N ASP A 61 -25.99 -6.12 15.55
CA ASP A 61 -26.67 -5.54 16.70
C ASP A 61 -25.88 -4.44 17.45
N GLU A 62 -24.58 -4.28 17.15
CA GLU A 62 -23.71 -3.34 17.88
C GLU A 62 -23.32 -2.11 17.03
N GLY A 63 -23.89 -1.95 15.85
CA GLY A 63 -23.60 -0.87 14.90
C GLY A 63 -22.73 -1.28 13.71
N GLU A 64 -22.63 -0.40 12.72
CA GLU A 64 -21.82 -0.67 11.53
C GLU A 64 -20.35 -0.91 11.90
N ASN A 65 -19.79 -2.00 11.40
CA ASN A 65 -18.37 -2.39 11.58
C ASN A 65 -17.97 -2.75 13.04
N GLN A 66 -18.90 -3.15 13.89
CA GLN A 66 -18.59 -3.67 15.22
C GLN A 66 -18.83 -5.18 15.27
N TYR A 67 -17.92 -5.89 15.94
CA TYR A 67 -17.97 -7.33 16.12
C TYR A 67 -17.88 -7.64 17.61
N LYS A 68 -18.78 -8.47 18.12
CA LYS A 68 -18.78 -8.89 19.52
C LYS A 68 -18.43 -10.37 19.62
N ILE A 69 -17.35 -10.67 20.31
CA ILE A 69 -16.93 -12.03 20.63
C ILE A 69 -17.25 -12.27 22.10
N THR A 70 -18.06 -13.26 22.41
CA THR A 70 -18.47 -13.59 23.77
C THR A 70 -17.94 -14.95 24.21
N GLY A 71 -17.90 -15.18 25.53
CA GLY A 71 -17.51 -16.47 26.10
C GLY A 71 -16.00 -16.73 26.08
N LEU A 72 -15.18 -15.71 25.87
CA LEU A 72 -13.73 -15.82 26.00
C LEU A 72 -13.36 -15.94 27.48
N THR A 73 -12.44 -16.85 27.79
CA THR A 73 -11.80 -16.94 29.12
C THR A 73 -10.63 -15.96 29.18
N ALA A 74 -10.15 -15.65 30.40
CA ALA A 74 -8.95 -14.83 30.53
C ALA A 74 -7.76 -15.45 29.79
N GLY A 75 -7.04 -14.65 29.00
CA GLY A 75 -5.91 -15.11 28.20
C GLY A 75 -5.50 -14.14 27.08
N TYR A 76 -4.49 -14.54 26.33
CA TYR A 76 -4.04 -13.83 25.15
C TYR A 76 -4.67 -14.43 23.88
N TYR A 77 -5.17 -13.59 23.04
CA TYR A 77 -5.85 -13.97 21.82
C TYR A 77 -5.21 -13.27 20.60
N LEU A 78 -4.94 -14.03 19.55
CA LEU A 78 -4.69 -13.47 18.24
C LEU A 78 -6.03 -13.26 17.54
N VAL A 79 -6.33 -12.03 17.20
CA VAL A 79 -7.51 -11.65 16.43
C VAL A 79 -7.07 -11.32 15.01
N LEU A 80 -7.71 -11.93 14.03
CA LEU A 80 -7.39 -11.73 12.62
C LEU A 80 -8.66 -11.75 11.75
N ASN A 81 -8.59 -11.19 10.58
CA ASN A 81 -9.65 -11.31 9.59
C ASN A 81 -9.67 -12.75 9.05
N SER A 82 -10.86 -13.33 8.90
CA SER A 82 -11.01 -14.67 8.32
C SER A 82 -10.85 -14.69 6.79
N SER A 83 -10.93 -13.55 6.15
CA SER A 83 -10.76 -13.38 4.71
C SER A 83 -10.17 -12.00 4.42
N VAL A 84 -9.38 -11.91 3.36
CA VAL A 84 -8.90 -10.63 2.86
C VAL A 84 -10.10 -9.81 2.37
N PRO A 85 -10.26 -8.55 2.81
CA PRO A 85 -11.30 -7.68 2.29
C PRO A 85 -11.19 -7.54 0.78
N THR A 86 -12.30 -7.67 0.07
CA THR A 86 -12.32 -7.58 -1.40
C THR A 86 -12.30 -6.17 -1.94
N VAL A 87 -12.46 -5.16 -1.07
CA VAL A 87 -12.47 -3.73 -1.42
C VAL A 87 -11.74 -2.95 -0.34
N ASP A 88 -10.71 -2.23 -0.73
CA ASP A 88 -9.97 -1.22 0.06
C ASP A 88 -9.76 -1.56 1.55
N GLY A 89 -9.22 -2.73 1.83
CA GLY A 89 -8.92 -3.12 3.19
C GLY A 89 -7.72 -4.03 3.29
N ASP A 90 -6.85 -3.70 4.23
CA ASP A 90 -5.72 -4.54 4.59
C ASP A 90 -6.14 -5.63 5.56
N TYR A 91 -5.42 -6.73 5.48
CA TYR A 91 -5.51 -7.79 6.45
C TYR A 91 -4.84 -7.34 7.74
N THR A 92 -5.57 -7.34 8.84
CA THR A 92 -5.01 -6.99 10.15
C THR A 92 -5.03 -8.16 11.10
N HIS A 93 -3.96 -8.30 11.86
CA HIS A 93 -3.89 -9.19 13.01
C HIS A 93 -3.32 -8.42 14.20
N TYR A 94 -3.78 -8.73 15.38
CA TYR A 94 -3.28 -8.15 16.61
C TYR A 94 -3.47 -9.09 17.80
N MET A 95 -2.59 -8.94 18.78
CA MET A 95 -2.72 -9.65 20.05
C MET A 95 -3.60 -8.85 20.99
N MET A 96 -4.46 -9.54 21.68
CA MET A 96 -5.36 -8.97 22.68
C MET A 96 -5.28 -9.75 23.98
N GLU A 97 -5.08 -9.05 25.09
CA GLU A 97 -5.23 -9.63 26.42
C GLU A 97 -6.68 -9.46 26.89
N VAL A 98 -7.30 -10.56 27.28
CA VAL A 98 -8.68 -10.59 27.80
C VAL A 98 -8.63 -10.94 29.26
N VAL A 99 -8.94 -9.98 30.12
CA VAL A 99 -9.10 -10.16 31.58
C VAL A 99 -10.50 -9.74 32.04
N GLY A 100 -11.33 -9.23 31.13
CA GLY A 100 -12.68 -8.74 31.33
C GLY A 100 -13.24 -8.27 29.98
N ASP A 101 -14.25 -7.41 29.99
CA ASP A 101 -14.75 -6.81 28.75
C ASP A 101 -13.69 -5.89 28.15
N VAL A 102 -13.30 -6.16 26.91
CA VAL A 102 -12.27 -5.41 26.17
C VAL A 102 -12.84 -4.92 24.85
N THR A 103 -12.62 -3.66 24.54
CA THR A 103 -12.90 -3.11 23.20
C THR A 103 -11.59 -2.85 22.50
N ALA A 104 -11.42 -3.43 21.33
CA ALA A 104 -10.27 -3.18 20.47
C ALA A 104 -10.73 -2.54 19.15
N THR A 105 -10.02 -1.51 18.72
CA THR A 105 -10.22 -0.91 17.41
C THR A 105 -9.04 -1.32 16.53
N PRO A 106 -9.24 -2.24 15.57
CA PRO A 106 -8.17 -2.62 14.66
C PRO A 106 -7.72 -1.39 13.86
N LYS A 107 -6.43 -1.17 13.77
CA LYS A 107 -5.87 -0.21 12.81
C LYS A 107 -5.98 -0.86 11.43
N ARG A 108 -6.87 -0.34 10.61
CA ARG A 108 -6.92 -0.68 9.20
C ARG A 108 -6.04 0.33 8.46
N GLY A 109 -4.97 -0.16 7.87
CA GLY A 109 -4.20 0.64 6.94
C GLY A 109 -4.80 0.45 5.55
N THR A 110 -5.32 1.52 4.95
CA THR A 110 -5.64 1.56 3.52
C THR A 110 -4.55 2.36 2.83
N LEU A 111 -4.16 1.91 1.63
CA LEU A 111 -3.34 2.73 0.75
C LEU A 111 -4.22 3.86 0.23
N GLU A 112 -3.87 5.09 0.56
CA GLU A 112 -4.54 6.27 0.03
C GLU A 112 -3.80 6.77 -1.21
N HIS A 113 -4.53 7.21 -2.21
CA HIS A 113 -3.94 7.65 -3.46
C HIS A 113 -4.79 8.73 -4.14
N ASP A 114 -4.14 9.49 -4.97
CA ASP A 114 -4.81 10.44 -5.87
C ASP A 114 -4.04 10.55 -7.20
N LYS A 115 -4.57 11.33 -8.15
CA LYS A 115 -3.95 11.62 -9.42
C LYS A 115 -4.27 13.04 -9.83
N TYR A 116 -3.24 13.74 -10.32
CA TYR A 116 -3.34 15.15 -10.70
C TYR A 116 -2.59 15.41 -11.99
N ILE A 117 -3.08 16.43 -12.72
CA ILE A 117 -2.30 17.14 -13.73
C ILE A 117 -1.60 18.30 -13.01
N VAL A 118 -0.33 18.52 -13.30
CA VAL A 118 0.48 19.54 -12.63
C VAL A 118 1.14 20.48 -13.64
N ASN A 119 1.39 21.72 -13.20
CA ASN A 119 1.97 22.77 -14.05
C ASN A 119 3.51 22.66 -14.19
N THR A 120 4.14 21.71 -13.53
CA THR A 120 5.59 21.49 -13.55
C THR A 120 5.95 20.09 -14.00
N GLU A 121 7.21 19.85 -14.39
CA GLU A 121 7.67 18.54 -14.89
C GLU A 121 7.70 17.44 -13.82
N TYR A 122 8.01 17.80 -12.60
CA TYR A 122 7.70 16.99 -11.42
C TYR A 122 7.63 17.92 -10.21
N THR A 123 6.88 17.51 -9.20
CA THR A 123 6.67 18.32 -8.02
C THR A 123 6.75 17.45 -6.78
N MET A 124 7.12 18.09 -5.70
CA MET A 124 7.05 17.52 -4.36
C MET A 124 5.58 17.33 -3.94
N PRO A 125 5.30 16.67 -2.81
CA PRO A 125 3.96 16.32 -2.35
C PRO A 125 2.97 17.49 -2.38
N GLU A 126 1.69 17.15 -2.40
CA GLU A 126 0.57 18.10 -2.34
C GLU A 126 0.79 19.16 -1.25
N GLY A 127 0.55 20.43 -1.61
CA GLY A 127 0.80 21.58 -0.73
C GLY A 127 2.17 22.25 -0.89
N THR A 128 3.02 21.78 -1.82
CA THR A 128 4.25 22.50 -2.17
C THR A 128 3.92 23.85 -2.78
N GLU A 129 4.50 24.92 -2.24
CA GLU A 129 4.24 26.29 -2.68
C GLU A 129 4.60 26.47 -4.17
N GLY A 130 3.68 27.06 -4.94
CA GLY A 130 3.86 27.34 -6.37
C GLY A 130 3.52 26.18 -7.32
N VAL A 131 2.96 25.08 -6.80
CA VAL A 131 2.46 23.97 -7.60
C VAL A 131 0.94 23.99 -7.65
N ASP A 132 0.41 23.93 -8.85
CA ASP A 132 -1.04 23.82 -9.09
C ASP A 132 -1.39 22.37 -9.46
N TYR A 133 -2.40 21.84 -8.80
CA TYR A 133 -2.92 20.48 -8.97
C TYR A 133 -4.33 20.54 -9.58
N PHE A 134 -4.49 19.87 -10.72
CA PHE A 134 -5.73 19.90 -11.48
C PHE A 134 -6.27 18.50 -11.74
N LYS A 135 -7.60 18.37 -11.79
CA LYS A 135 -8.28 17.15 -12.27
C LYS A 135 -8.61 17.24 -13.77
N ALA A 136 -8.51 18.42 -14.35
CA ALA A 136 -8.64 18.65 -15.78
C ALA A 136 -7.84 19.88 -16.18
N ASN A 137 -7.33 19.88 -17.40
CA ASN A 137 -6.66 21.04 -18.00
C ASN A 137 -6.97 21.16 -19.49
N GLU A 138 -6.53 22.25 -20.08
CA GLU A 138 -6.49 22.49 -21.52
C GLU A 138 -5.03 22.51 -21.97
N ALA A 139 -4.75 21.90 -23.11
CA ALA A 139 -3.43 21.91 -23.72
C ALA A 139 -3.57 21.91 -25.27
N PRO A 140 -2.70 22.61 -26.00
CA PRO A 140 -2.72 22.53 -27.47
C PRO A 140 -2.23 21.17 -27.94
N ILE A 141 -2.63 20.77 -29.15
CA ILE A 141 -2.02 19.59 -29.82
C ILE A 141 -0.50 19.80 -29.90
N GLY A 142 0.26 18.78 -29.51
CA GLY A 142 1.71 18.84 -29.32
C GLY A 142 2.14 19.38 -27.95
N GLY A 143 1.19 19.82 -27.12
CA GLY A 143 1.45 20.29 -25.77
C GLY A 143 1.77 19.15 -24.80
N LYS A 144 2.69 19.42 -23.87
CA LYS A 144 3.09 18.52 -22.80
C LYS A 144 2.10 18.59 -21.64
N VAL A 145 1.72 17.44 -21.14
CA VAL A 145 0.85 17.29 -19.94
C VAL A 145 1.63 16.50 -18.91
N ASN A 146 1.74 17.03 -17.70
CA ASN A 146 2.49 16.43 -16.61
C ASN A 146 1.52 15.86 -15.58
N TYR A 147 1.81 14.65 -15.12
CA TYR A 147 1.00 13.90 -14.14
C TYR A 147 1.77 13.68 -12.85
N SER A 148 1.05 13.79 -11.74
CA SER A 148 1.52 13.46 -10.39
C SER A 148 0.54 12.50 -9.75
N ILE A 149 1.04 11.39 -9.25
CA ILE A 149 0.23 10.32 -8.64
C ILE A 149 0.80 10.04 -7.25
N PRO A 150 0.36 10.77 -6.22
CA PRO A 150 0.76 10.53 -4.85
C PRO A 150 0.08 9.29 -4.27
N VAL A 151 0.83 8.59 -3.44
CA VAL A 151 0.38 7.43 -2.66
C VAL A 151 0.84 7.63 -1.22
N THR A 152 -0.09 7.49 -0.27
CA THR A 152 0.19 7.39 1.15
C THR A 152 0.15 5.92 1.55
N LEU A 153 1.23 5.44 2.15
CA LEU A 153 1.35 4.06 2.58
C LEU A 153 0.44 3.77 3.78
N PRO A 154 -0.01 2.52 3.97
CA PRO A 154 -0.86 2.17 5.10
C PRO A 154 -0.14 2.41 6.44
N GLN A 155 -0.89 2.77 7.49
CA GLN A 155 -0.31 3.05 8.80
C GLN A 155 0.45 1.86 9.40
N ASN A 156 0.07 0.64 9.01
CA ASN A 156 0.73 -0.61 9.40
C ASN A 156 1.83 -1.05 8.41
N PHE A 157 2.35 -0.15 7.57
CA PHE A 157 3.41 -0.45 6.61
C PHE A 157 4.64 -1.12 7.25
N ALA A 158 4.97 -0.76 8.50
CA ALA A 158 6.07 -1.36 9.24
C ALA A 158 5.89 -2.86 9.51
N ASP A 159 4.64 -3.36 9.50
CA ASP A 159 4.29 -4.74 9.86
C ASP A 159 4.50 -5.73 8.72
N TYR A 160 4.59 -5.24 7.49
CA TYR A 160 4.88 -6.07 6.32
C TYR A 160 6.33 -6.56 6.35
N GLU A 161 6.57 -7.79 5.94
CA GLU A 161 7.93 -8.30 5.68
C GLU A 161 8.50 -7.70 4.40
N THR A 162 7.70 -7.71 3.33
CA THR A 162 7.96 -7.04 2.04
C THR A 162 6.71 -6.27 1.61
N TYR A 163 6.85 -5.24 0.80
CA TYR A 163 5.71 -4.48 0.32
C TYR A 163 5.78 -4.28 -1.19
N TYR A 164 4.92 -4.99 -1.91
CA TYR A 164 4.72 -4.80 -3.34
C TYR A 164 3.92 -3.53 -3.61
N LEU A 165 4.35 -2.73 -4.59
CA LEU A 165 3.58 -1.58 -5.07
C LEU A 165 3.68 -1.49 -6.59
N LYS A 166 2.52 -1.35 -7.25
CA LYS A 166 2.44 -1.14 -8.69
C LYS A 166 1.39 -0.09 -9.03
N PHE A 167 1.78 0.84 -9.87
CA PHE A 167 0.92 1.78 -10.57
C PHE A 167 0.59 1.17 -11.93
N GLU A 168 -0.70 0.94 -12.21
CA GLU A 168 -1.22 0.57 -13.52
C GLU A 168 -1.99 1.75 -14.08
N ASP A 169 -1.41 2.42 -15.04
CA ASP A 169 -1.99 3.61 -15.63
C ASP A 169 -2.43 3.36 -17.07
N THR A 170 -3.49 4.03 -17.52
CA THR A 170 -4.02 3.88 -18.87
C THR A 170 -4.25 5.26 -19.49
N LEU A 171 -3.36 5.65 -20.36
CA LEU A 171 -3.49 6.82 -21.21
C LEU A 171 -4.34 6.51 -22.44
N THR A 172 -5.37 7.29 -22.68
CA THR A 172 -6.11 7.20 -23.94
C THR A 172 -5.22 7.57 -25.14
N LYS A 173 -5.54 7.03 -26.30
CA LYS A 173 -4.73 7.16 -27.54
C LYS A 173 -4.43 8.60 -27.96
N GLY A 174 -5.18 9.59 -27.45
CA GLY A 174 -4.93 11.02 -27.66
C GLY A 174 -3.70 11.55 -26.90
N LEU A 175 -3.11 10.75 -26.04
CA LEU A 175 -1.95 11.09 -25.21
C LEU A 175 -0.78 10.14 -25.56
N THR A 176 0.36 10.69 -25.93
CA THR A 176 1.58 9.93 -26.20
C THR A 176 2.46 9.97 -24.96
N PHE A 177 2.65 8.82 -24.32
CA PHE A 177 3.48 8.67 -23.11
C PHE A 177 4.95 8.94 -23.41
N ASP A 178 5.63 9.64 -22.48
CA ASP A 178 7.09 9.81 -22.47
C ASP A 178 7.74 8.92 -21.38
N PRO A 179 8.25 7.72 -21.73
CA PRO A 179 8.86 6.83 -20.75
C PRO A 179 10.12 7.40 -20.08
N ALA A 180 10.80 8.36 -20.72
CA ALA A 180 12.00 8.98 -20.16
C ALA A 180 11.67 9.97 -19.04
N SER A 181 10.42 10.46 -18.99
CA SER A 181 9.96 11.40 -17.97
C SER A 181 9.56 10.75 -16.64
N VAL A 182 9.50 9.41 -16.60
CA VAL A 182 9.10 8.69 -15.38
C VAL A 182 10.07 8.95 -14.25
N LYS A 183 9.54 9.43 -13.13
CA LYS A 183 10.25 9.66 -11.88
C LYS A 183 9.42 9.14 -10.71
N VAL A 184 10.04 8.44 -9.78
CA VAL A 184 9.41 7.99 -8.54
C VAL A 184 10.18 8.59 -7.37
N MET A 185 9.46 9.33 -6.52
CA MET A 185 10.00 9.94 -5.32
C MET A 185 9.48 9.24 -4.07
N ALA A 186 10.35 9.02 -3.10
CA ALA A 186 9.99 8.66 -1.73
C ALA A 186 10.37 9.87 -0.85
N GLY A 187 9.38 10.67 -0.45
CA GLY A 187 9.64 11.99 0.10
C GLY A 187 10.43 12.86 -0.88
N ASP A 188 11.59 13.33 -0.47
CA ASP A 188 12.52 14.12 -1.28
C ASP A 188 13.57 13.27 -2.03
N GLN A 189 13.54 11.94 -1.88
CA GLN A 189 14.53 11.02 -2.43
C GLN A 189 14.06 10.40 -3.74
N ASP A 190 14.85 10.53 -4.82
CA ASP A 190 14.60 9.85 -6.08
C ASP A 190 14.92 8.36 -5.97
N VAL A 191 13.90 7.53 -6.11
CA VAL A 191 14.00 6.07 -6.05
C VAL A 191 13.67 5.40 -7.39
N THR A 192 13.58 6.16 -8.46
CA THR A 192 13.16 5.72 -9.80
C THR A 192 13.92 4.48 -10.30
N LYS A 193 15.22 4.40 -10.01
CA LYS A 193 16.08 3.29 -10.46
C LYS A 193 15.72 1.92 -9.89
N TYR A 194 14.95 1.88 -8.80
CA TYR A 194 14.50 0.65 -8.17
C TYR A 194 13.16 0.15 -8.71
N PHE A 195 12.49 0.97 -9.52
CA PHE A 195 11.20 0.62 -10.09
C PHE A 195 11.36 0.05 -11.51
N TYR A 196 10.68 -1.06 -11.76
CA TYR A 196 10.40 -1.54 -13.10
C TYR A 196 9.44 -0.58 -13.80
N LYS A 197 9.61 -0.37 -15.10
CA LYS A 197 8.70 0.45 -15.91
C LYS A 197 8.49 -0.12 -17.29
N GLU A 198 7.26 -0.07 -17.77
CA GLU A 198 6.81 -0.50 -19.10
C GLU A 198 5.69 0.43 -19.58
N PRO A 199 5.63 0.85 -20.88
CA PRO A 199 6.61 0.57 -21.92
C PRO A 199 7.91 1.35 -21.74
N LYS A 200 9.03 0.77 -22.15
CA LYS A 200 10.35 1.42 -22.11
C LYS A 200 10.54 2.43 -23.24
N ALA A 201 9.77 2.29 -24.29
CA ALA A 201 9.77 3.20 -25.45
C ALA A 201 8.39 3.23 -26.09
N VAL A 202 8.00 4.40 -26.57
CA VAL A 202 6.81 4.59 -27.40
C VAL A 202 7.26 5.13 -28.75
N ASN A 203 6.91 4.43 -29.84
CA ASN A 203 7.30 4.78 -31.19
C ASN A 203 6.07 5.25 -31.98
N GLY A 204 6.09 6.49 -32.43
CA GLY A 204 5.01 7.07 -33.21
C GLY A 204 3.75 7.38 -32.41
N LEU A 205 2.66 7.64 -33.12
CA LEU A 205 1.35 7.93 -32.52
C LEU A 205 0.70 6.63 -32.04
N PRO A 206 0.16 6.61 -30.81
CA PRO A 206 -0.59 5.47 -30.31
C PRO A 206 -1.84 5.20 -31.17
N THR A 207 -2.05 3.94 -31.56
CA THR A 207 -3.25 3.50 -32.28
C THR A 207 -4.34 2.96 -31.34
N ALA A 208 -3.98 2.71 -30.09
CA ALA A 208 -4.85 2.28 -29.00
C ALA A 208 -4.37 2.94 -27.70
N ASP A 209 -5.16 2.78 -26.63
CA ASP A 209 -4.79 3.25 -25.31
C ASP A 209 -3.49 2.61 -24.83
N THR A 210 -2.63 3.40 -24.22
CA THR A 210 -1.32 2.98 -23.73
C THR A 210 -1.45 2.56 -22.26
N LYS A 211 -1.09 1.31 -21.98
CA LYS A 211 -0.95 0.83 -20.60
C LYS A 211 0.46 1.10 -20.10
N ILE A 212 0.56 1.71 -18.95
CA ILE A 212 1.81 2.03 -18.26
C ILE A 212 1.85 1.22 -16.98
N GLU A 213 2.96 0.57 -16.73
CA GLU A 213 3.26 -0.11 -15.47
C GLU A 213 4.52 0.49 -14.86
N VAL A 214 4.43 0.89 -13.60
CA VAL A 214 5.58 1.27 -12.77
C VAL A 214 5.47 0.51 -11.47
N SER A 215 6.43 -0.38 -11.16
CA SER A 215 6.29 -1.31 -10.05
C SER A 215 7.60 -1.58 -9.32
N ILE A 216 7.48 -1.97 -8.06
CA ILE A 216 8.56 -2.47 -7.22
C ILE A 216 8.09 -3.70 -6.45
N SER A 217 8.92 -4.74 -6.42
CA SER A 217 8.60 -5.99 -5.73
C SER A 217 8.65 -5.86 -4.20
N ASP A 218 9.51 -5.00 -3.69
CA ASP A 218 9.66 -4.76 -2.26
C ASP A 218 10.06 -3.30 -1.99
N LEU A 219 9.05 -2.47 -1.75
CA LEU A 219 9.25 -1.08 -1.37
C LEU A 219 9.82 -0.97 0.06
N LYS A 220 9.44 -1.88 0.95
CA LYS A 220 9.92 -1.87 2.34
C LYS A 220 11.41 -2.18 2.44
N GLY A 221 11.92 -3.05 1.58
CA GLY A 221 13.35 -3.37 1.50
C GLY A 221 14.24 -2.21 1.12
N LEU A 222 13.68 -1.11 0.61
CA LEU A 222 14.43 0.13 0.39
C LEU A 222 14.67 0.93 1.68
N ASN A 223 13.89 0.73 2.73
CA ASN A 223 14.10 1.46 3.98
C ASN A 223 15.42 1.06 4.63
N GLY A 224 16.28 2.04 4.91
CA GLY A 224 17.62 1.81 5.42
C GLY A 224 18.66 1.42 4.35
N HIS A 225 18.28 1.37 3.07
CA HIS A 225 19.21 1.04 1.98
C HIS A 225 20.20 2.19 1.75
N GLU A 226 21.48 1.85 1.78
CA GLU A 226 22.58 2.76 1.45
C GLU A 226 22.63 3.00 -0.06
N ASP A 227 22.60 4.26 -0.48
CA ASP A 227 22.54 4.67 -1.87
C ASP A 227 23.39 5.92 -2.14
N THR A 228 23.47 6.32 -3.39
CA THR A 228 24.01 7.62 -3.83
C THR A 228 22.94 8.39 -4.61
N ASP A 229 22.85 9.70 -4.32
CA ASP A 229 21.98 10.60 -5.08
C ASP A 229 22.52 10.84 -6.52
N GLU A 230 21.79 11.62 -7.30
CA GLU A 230 22.17 11.97 -8.68
C GLU A 230 23.48 12.78 -8.79
N ASN A 231 23.92 13.38 -7.67
CA ASN A 231 25.18 14.14 -7.57
C ASN A 231 26.33 13.28 -7.04
N GLY A 232 26.09 11.99 -6.74
CA GLY A 232 27.06 11.05 -6.21
C GLY A 232 27.29 11.14 -4.70
N ASN A 233 26.44 11.88 -3.94
CA ASN A 233 26.54 11.94 -2.48
C ASN A 233 25.89 10.70 -1.86
N ALA A 234 26.57 10.14 -0.87
CA ALA A 234 26.01 9.02 -0.08
C ALA A 234 24.76 9.46 0.69
N ARG A 235 23.73 8.61 0.66
CA ARG A 235 22.48 8.78 1.40
C ARG A 235 21.94 7.45 1.88
N THR A 236 21.08 7.48 2.89
CA THR A 236 20.27 6.33 3.30
C THR A 236 18.82 6.59 2.88
N ILE A 237 18.20 5.65 2.20
CA ILE A 237 16.80 5.77 1.80
C ILE A 237 15.94 5.57 3.05
N THR A 238 14.97 6.46 3.25
CA THR A 238 14.02 6.39 4.39
C THR A 238 12.61 6.25 3.88
N ILE A 239 11.97 5.12 4.16
CA ILE A 239 10.58 4.84 3.81
C ILE A 239 9.82 4.34 5.04
N THR A 240 8.84 5.13 5.46
CA THR A 240 7.94 4.84 6.57
C THR A 240 6.49 5.02 6.12
N ALA A 241 5.53 4.67 6.95
CA ALA A 241 4.11 4.90 6.66
C ALA A 241 3.76 6.37 6.33
N THR A 242 4.57 7.32 6.80
CA THR A 242 4.37 8.75 6.55
C THR A 242 5.18 9.28 5.37
N THR A 243 5.99 8.45 4.73
CA THR A 243 6.78 8.85 3.55
C THR A 243 5.87 8.82 2.32
N PRO A 244 5.56 9.95 1.67
CA PRO A 244 4.76 9.95 0.45
C PRO A 244 5.57 9.29 -0.68
N ILE A 245 4.93 8.39 -1.41
CA ILE A 245 5.48 7.83 -2.65
C ILE A 245 4.75 8.51 -3.81
N VAL A 246 5.50 9.15 -4.70
CA VAL A 246 4.89 9.91 -5.79
C VAL A 246 5.47 9.47 -7.12
N LEU A 247 4.62 9.01 -8.02
CA LEU A 247 4.96 8.77 -9.41
C LEU A 247 4.70 10.03 -10.23
N PHE A 248 5.71 10.47 -10.96
CA PHE A 248 5.61 11.53 -11.96
C PHE A 248 5.91 10.98 -13.34
N TYR A 249 5.19 11.48 -14.33
CA TYR A 249 5.52 11.29 -15.75
C TYR A 249 4.82 12.35 -16.60
N SER A 250 5.17 12.42 -17.85
CA SER A 250 4.52 13.30 -18.82
C SER A 250 4.05 12.55 -20.05
N ALA A 251 3.08 13.16 -20.73
CA ALA A 251 2.61 12.76 -22.05
C ALA A 251 2.43 13.98 -22.94
N THR A 252 2.38 13.76 -24.23
CA THR A 252 2.09 14.80 -25.21
C THR A 252 0.68 14.60 -25.76
N LEU A 253 -0.14 15.65 -25.74
CA LEU A 253 -1.44 15.64 -26.42
C LEU A 253 -1.22 15.59 -27.93
N ASN A 254 -1.64 14.50 -28.57
CA ASN A 254 -1.28 14.18 -29.95
C ASN A 254 -2.46 14.40 -30.92
N GLU A 255 -2.23 14.16 -32.20
CA GLU A 255 -3.21 14.37 -33.28
C GLU A 255 -4.45 13.44 -33.19
N ASN A 256 -4.39 12.35 -32.40
CA ASN A 256 -5.52 11.48 -32.14
C ASN A 256 -6.41 11.98 -30.98
N ALA A 257 -6.11 13.16 -30.42
CA ALA A 257 -6.83 13.70 -29.28
C ALA A 257 -8.29 13.97 -29.60
N VAL A 258 -9.16 13.65 -28.66
CA VAL A 258 -10.59 13.95 -28.72
C VAL A 258 -10.79 15.42 -28.36
N ILE A 259 -11.36 16.17 -29.30
CA ILE A 259 -11.70 17.59 -29.12
C ILE A 259 -13.07 17.69 -28.46
N GLY A 260 -13.20 18.58 -27.49
CA GLY A 260 -14.46 18.87 -26.81
C GLY A 260 -14.52 18.36 -25.38
N THR A 261 -15.71 18.38 -24.79
CA THR A 261 -15.90 18.17 -23.35
C THR A 261 -15.58 16.75 -22.85
N GLU A 262 -15.55 15.76 -23.72
CA GLU A 262 -15.13 14.41 -23.34
C GLU A 262 -13.63 14.33 -23.06
N GLY A 263 -12.82 15.05 -23.88
CA GLY A 263 -11.37 15.15 -23.73
C GLY A 263 -10.65 13.82 -23.81
N ASN A 264 -9.46 13.76 -23.22
CA ASN A 264 -8.56 12.63 -23.25
C ASN A 264 -8.27 12.16 -21.82
N PRO A 265 -9.11 11.25 -21.28
CA PRO A 265 -8.94 10.78 -19.91
C PRO A 265 -7.71 9.91 -19.74
N ASN A 266 -7.23 9.88 -18.51
CA ASN A 266 -6.10 9.09 -18.04
C ASN A 266 -6.48 8.44 -16.70
N TYR A 267 -6.37 7.13 -16.61
CA TYR A 267 -6.85 6.33 -15.48
C TYR A 267 -5.70 5.63 -14.78
N VAL A 268 -5.72 5.61 -13.44
CA VAL A 268 -4.76 4.84 -12.64
C VAL A 268 -5.46 3.85 -11.72
N LYS A 269 -4.87 2.67 -11.60
CA LYS A 269 -5.17 1.63 -10.62
C LYS A 269 -3.90 1.27 -9.87
N PHE A 270 -4.06 0.71 -8.68
CA PHE A 270 -2.95 0.28 -7.85
C PHE A 270 -3.05 -1.21 -7.56
N VAL A 271 -1.89 -1.86 -7.50
CA VAL A 271 -1.74 -3.22 -6.96
C VAL A 271 -0.71 -3.14 -5.86
N HIS A 272 -1.06 -3.60 -4.67
CA HIS A 272 -0.20 -3.50 -3.51
C HIS A 272 -0.38 -4.68 -2.57
N SER A 273 0.62 -4.91 -1.69
CA SER A 273 0.49 -5.88 -0.61
C SER A 273 -0.61 -5.46 0.35
N ASN A 274 -1.42 -6.41 0.80
CA ASN A 274 -2.54 -6.16 1.70
C ASN A 274 -2.64 -7.15 2.87
N ASP A 275 -1.72 -8.09 2.98
CA ASP A 275 -1.64 -9.06 4.06
C ASP A 275 -0.25 -9.03 4.72
N THR A 276 -0.20 -8.60 5.98
CA THR A 276 1.04 -8.55 6.76
C THR A 276 1.57 -9.93 7.15
N ASN A 277 0.72 -10.96 7.16
CA ASN A 277 1.13 -12.35 7.43
C ASN A 277 1.66 -13.05 6.18
N ASN A 278 1.24 -12.60 5.00
CA ASN A 278 1.64 -13.14 3.72
C ASN A 278 1.92 -11.98 2.75
N SER A 279 3.11 -11.43 2.86
CA SER A 279 3.55 -10.29 2.04
C SER A 279 3.64 -10.60 0.54
N GLY A 280 3.49 -11.88 0.14
CA GLY A 280 3.32 -12.28 -1.25
C GLY A 280 1.90 -12.07 -1.79
N ASP A 281 0.90 -11.91 -0.94
CA ASP A 281 -0.45 -11.62 -1.35
C ASP A 281 -0.57 -10.13 -1.70
N VAL A 282 -1.24 -9.86 -2.81
CA VAL A 282 -1.42 -8.50 -3.32
C VAL A 282 -2.90 -8.24 -3.60
N HIS A 283 -3.28 -7.01 -3.45
CA HIS A 283 -4.63 -6.53 -3.69
C HIS A 283 -4.64 -5.45 -4.78
N THR A 284 -5.60 -5.53 -5.68
CA THR A 284 -5.83 -4.46 -6.67
C THR A 284 -6.92 -3.55 -6.15
N THR A 285 -6.63 -2.25 -6.00
CA THR A 285 -7.67 -1.28 -5.70
C THR A 285 -8.58 -1.12 -6.90
N HIS A 286 -9.87 -1.06 -6.64
CA HIS A 286 -10.88 -0.84 -7.67
C HIS A 286 -11.23 0.64 -7.86
N GLN A 287 -10.68 1.54 -7.05
CA GLN A 287 -10.87 2.97 -7.22
C GLN A 287 -10.02 3.45 -8.40
N GLU A 288 -10.70 3.94 -9.41
CA GLU A 288 -10.08 4.57 -10.56
C GLU A 288 -10.05 6.09 -10.33
N ASN A 289 -8.88 6.64 -10.08
CA ASN A 289 -8.67 8.07 -10.18
C ASN A 289 -8.36 8.42 -11.64
N HIS A 290 -9.03 9.42 -12.15
CA HIS A 290 -8.84 9.87 -13.52
C HIS A 290 -8.70 11.38 -13.61
N ASP A 291 -7.86 11.79 -14.55
CA ASP A 291 -7.71 13.17 -14.99
C ASP A 291 -8.09 13.28 -16.45
N LYS A 292 -8.37 14.50 -16.89
CA LYS A 292 -8.82 14.75 -18.25
C LYS A 292 -8.13 15.95 -18.86
N THR A 293 -7.57 15.77 -20.06
CA THR A 293 -6.99 16.86 -20.86
C THR A 293 -7.82 17.11 -22.10
N THR A 294 -8.14 18.36 -22.36
CA THR A 294 -8.84 18.82 -23.57
C THR A 294 -7.91 19.67 -24.42
N PRO A 295 -8.03 19.59 -25.77
CA PRO A 295 -7.35 20.51 -26.67
C PRO A 295 -7.84 21.93 -26.53
#